data_fc068ad09310eb68348d67d1490a3cb0
#
_entry.id   fc068ad09310eb68348d67d1490a3cb0
#
_cell.length_a   1.000
_cell.length_b   1.000
_cell.length_c   1.000
_cell.angle_alpha   90.00
_cell.angle_beta   90.00
_cell.angle_gamma   90.00
#
_symmetry.space_group_name_H-M   'P 1'
#
loop_
_entity.id
_entity.type
_entity.pdbx_description
1 polymer ?
#
loop_
_entity_poly.entity_id
_entity_poly.type
_entity_poly.pdbx_seq_one_letter_code
_entity_poly.pdbx_strand_id
1 'polypeptide(L)'
;MNDILRPQRGLAILFTTSFSAWVALALLLGPASLPAQTISATTNDVALMRQMLATVTAWDAKGKKAFDAPVLAELDAQWRRGYDPLLRIRAREVIPTLEKAALARPHLLAVADAVKAARGTVRFEGGGPQWLREVAGDDAMHLFDRLTAIDLNDKGNPHDPTYKRNTTLSDGWLTNLVNLPDLAYLDLSNSNIAGPGLKHVGALKSLERLNLTLTLITDPWLEQLGGLTNLRVISLASAKSSGAGYKFLGNLKRLESANFHTAPVDDAGIAGISKVPSHERLEIVHTHFTDAGAQPLAKLVNLERLQLGSRKATGAAIKPLTGLKKLRELDLHDGQASVEGVRHASEIQSLRVLRVYGPIKDEGAQHLAKLKNLEVLLVPGTQITDASLEVFAGLSRLKRLEIQGNKVSDAAIAKLKAAIPGLEVVK
;
A
#
# COMPACT_ATOMS: atom_id res chain seq x y z
N MET A 1 40.71 49.07 -12.29
CA MET A 1 39.87 48.01 -11.73
C MET A 1 39.10 47.32 -12.83
N ASN A 2 39.84 46.69 -13.74
CA ASN A 2 39.32 45.93 -14.88
C ASN A 2 40.35 44.87 -15.21
N ASP A 3 40.36 43.78 -14.44
CA ASP A 3 41.20 42.59 -14.80
C ASP A 3 40.83 41.40 -13.91
N ILE A 4 39.61 40.89 -14.06
CA ILE A 4 39.27 39.55 -13.59
C ILE A 4 38.15 38.96 -14.51
N LEU A 5 38.46 38.57 -15.71
CA LEU A 5 37.65 37.66 -16.54
C LEU A 5 38.33 37.37 -17.88
N ARG A 6 39.58 36.86 -17.85
CA ARG A 6 40.12 36.13 -19.00
C ARG A 6 40.01 34.64 -18.71
N PRO A 7 39.30 33.86 -19.51
CA PRO A 7 39.32 32.40 -19.37
C PRO A 7 40.70 31.89 -19.76
N GLN A 8 41.34 31.18 -18.87
CA GLN A 8 42.61 30.52 -19.13
C GLN A 8 42.47 29.53 -20.31
N ARG A 9 43.28 29.72 -21.34
CA ARG A 9 43.33 28.90 -22.56
C ARG A 9 43.67 27.41 -22.33
N GLY A 10 43.90 26.98 -21.10
CA GLY A 10 44.25 25.60 -20.75
C GLY A 10 43.07 24.66 -20.48
N LEU A 11 41.87 25.16 -20.30
CA LEU A 11 40.70 24.30 -19.99
C LEU A 11 39.92 23.83 -21.22
N ALA A 12 40.17 24.42 -22.39
CA ALA A 12 39.42 24.11 -23.62
C ALA A 12 39.81 22.75 -24.27
N ILE A 13 40.90 22.13 -23.87
CA ILE A 13 41.40 20.88 -24.49
C ILE A 13 40.86 19.61 -23.81
N LEU A 14 40.27 19.73 -22.60
CA LEU A 14 39.74 18.57 -21.87
C LEU A 14 38.26 18.24 -22.18
N PHE A 15 37.60 19.00 -23.03
CA PHE A 15 36.16 18.93 -23.26
C PHE A 15 35.72 18.02 -24.43
N THR A 16 36.62 17.30 -25.06
CA THR A 16 36.26 16.50 -26.24
C THR A 16 36.09 15.00 -25.99
N THR A 17 36.22 14.49 -24.76
CA THR A 17 36.40 13.05 -24.60
C THR A 17 35.46 12.30 -23.70
N SER A 18 34.51 12.87 -23.00
CA SER A 18 33.37 12.07 -22.44
C SER A 18 32.42 12.90 -21.58
N PHE A 19 31.14 12.53 -21.59
CA PHE A 19 30.09 12.96 -20.70
C PHE A 19 30.45 12.80 -19.20
N SER A 20 31.23 11.77 -18.87
CA SER A 20 31.78 11.57 -17.51
C SER A 20 32.67 12.75 -17.05
N ALA A 21 33.35 13.46 -17.93
CA ALA A 21 34.12 14.66 -17.58
C ALA A 21 33.24 15.86 -17.23
N TRP A 22 32.04 15.93 -17.79
CA TRP A 22 31.04 16.93 -17.47
C TRP A 22 30.39 16.70 -16.08
N VAL A 23 30.14 15.46 -15.75
CA VAL A 23 29.65 15.07 -14.42
C VAL A 23 30.68 15.39 -13.33
N ALA A 24 31.97 15.12 -13.60
CA ALA A 24 33.06 15.45 -12.69
C ALA A 24 33.21 16.97 -12.46
N LEU A 25 32.99 17.80 -13.49
CA LEU A 25 33.06 19.25 -13.36
C LEU A 25 31.84 19.84 -12.59
N ALA A 26 30.68 19.24 -12.72
CA ALA A 26 29.48 19.61 -11.94
C ALA A 26 29.65 19.31 -10.44
N LEU A 27 30.36 18.23 -10.08
CA LEU A 27 30.70 17.85 -8.71
C LEU A 27 31.74 18.75 -8.05
N LEU A 28 32.65 19.38 -8.87
CA LEU A 28 33.69 20.28 -8.38
C LEU A 28 33.18 21.70 -8.04
N LEU A 29 32.01 22.09 -8.57
CA LEU A 29 31.45 23.45 -8.41
C LEU A 29 30.31 23.52 -7.42
N GLY A 30 30.20 22.69 -6.39
CA GLY A 30 29.26 22.70 -5.28
C GLY A 30 27.88 23.37 -5.49
N PRO A 31 26.83 22.96 -4.82
CA PRO A 31 25.51 23.55 -4.98
C PRO A 31 25.47 24.95 -4.41
N ALA A 32 25.63 25.98 -5.24
CA ALA A 32 25.23 27.31 -4.87
C ALA A 32 23.70 27.36 -4.85
N SER A 33 23.11 27.49 -3.68
CA SER A 33 21.68 27.72 -3.49
C SER A 33 21.31 29.06 -4.13
N LEU A 34 20.81 29.02 -5.36
CA LEU A 34 20.25 30.18 -6.03
C LEU A 34 18.79 30.37 -5.55
N PRO A 35 18.36 31.60 -5.23
CA PRO A 35 16.97 31.89 -4.87
C PRO A 35 16.06 31.50 -6.05
N ALA A 36 14.82 31.09 -5.73
CA ALA A 36 13.78 30.78 -6.70
C ALA A 36 13.39 32.05 -7.47
N GLN A 37 14.16 32.41 -8.48
CA GLN A 37 13.78 33.44 -9.43
C GLN A 37 12.98 32.79 -10.55
N THR A 38 11.84 33.40 -10.88
CA THR A 38 11.01 33.05 -12.03
C THR A 38 11.87 33.13 -13.29
N ILE A 39 12.14 31.99 -13.92
CA ILE A 39 12.92 31.91 -15.15
C ILE A 39 11.99 32.30 -16.29
N SER A 40 12.25 33.44 -16.92
CA SER A 40 11.68 33.78 -18.21
C SER A 40 12.50 33.02 -19.28
N ALA A 41 12.10 31.78 -19.58
CA ALA A 41 12.70 31.02 -20.66
C ALA A 41 12.33 31.66 -22.00
N THR A 42 13.30 31.87 -22.89
CA THR A 42 13.01 32.34 -24.25
C THR A 42 12.35 31.20 -25.05
N THR A 43 11.59 31.56 -26.12
CA THR A 43 10.95 30.57 -26.99
C THR A 43 11.96 29.58 -27.58
N ASN A 44 13.21 30.04 -27.84
CA ASN A 44 14.28 29.17 -28.33
C ASN A 44 14.81 28.18 -27.31
N ASP A 45 14.85 28.57 -26.02
CA ASP A 45 15.31 27.69 -24.95
C ASP A 45 14.30 26.56 -24.70
N VAL A 46 13.01 26.86 -24.77
CA VAL A 46 11.92 25.87 -24.69
C VAL A 46 12.00 24.90 -25.86
N ALA A 47 12.24 25.38 -27.07
CA ALA A 47 12.39 24.54 -28.26
C ALA A 47 13.59 23.62 -28.16
N LEU A 48 14.74 24.11 -27.64
CA LEU A 48 15.95 23.33 -27.44
C LEU A 48 15.75 22.20 -26.43
N MET A 49 15.15 22.51 -25.30
CA MET A 49 14.86 21.49 -24.25
C MET A 49 13.88 20.41 -24.76
N ARG A 50 12.85 20.79 -25.50
CA ARG A 50 11.94 19.84 -26.15
C ARG A 50 12.67 18.95 -27.15
N GLN A 51 13.56 19.50 -27.94
CA GLN A 51 14.35 18.75 -28.92
C GLN A 51 15.31 17.76 -28.23
N MET A 52 15.97 18.16 -27.13
CA MET A 52 16.83 17.28 -26.33
C MET A 52 16.05 16.10 -25.76
N LEU A 53 14.89 16.37 -25.15
CA LEU A 53 14.02 15.33 -24.60
C LEU A 53 13.48 14.41 -25.68
N ALA A 54 13.03 14.96 -26.81
CA ALA A 54 12.54 14.19 -27.95
C ALA A 54 13.64 13.27 -28.53
N THR A 55 14.89 13.74 -28.60
CA THR A 55 16.05 12.96 -29.06
C THR A 55 16.26 11.75 -28.14
N VAL A 56 16.32 11.95 -26.83
CA VAL A 56 16.51 10.86 -25.84
C VAL A 56 15.34 9.88 -25.88
N THR A 57 14.11 10.36 -25.93
CA THR A 57 12.91 9.52 -26.01
C THR A 57 12.85 8.70 -27.31
N ALA A 58 13.22 9.28 -28.44
CA ALA A 58 13.26 8.58 -29.73
C ALA A 58 14.32 7.46 -29.76
N TRP A 59 15.42 7.63 -29.05
CA TRP A 59 16.46 6.61 -28.89
C TRP A 59 15.98 5.45 -28.00
N ASP A 60 15.31 5.75 -26.89
CA ASP A 60 14.71 4.75 -26.03
C ASP A 60 13.69 3.88 -26.80
N ALA A 61 12.78 4.51 -27.54
CA ALA A 61 11.78 3.82 -28.35
C ALA A 61 12.35 2.87 -29.43
N LYS A 62 13.58 3.11 -29.87
CA LYS A 62 14.27 2.25 -30.84
C LYS A 62 15.08 1.11 -30.20
N GLY A 63 15.00 0.94 -28.88
CA GLY A 63 15.73 -0.10 -28.15
C GLY A 63 17.27 0.06 -28.18
N LYS A 64 17.77 1.24 -28.50
CA LYS A 64 19.20 1.56 -28.46
C LYS A 64 19.60 2.01 -27.06
N LYS A 65 20.86 1.80 -26.67
CA LYS A 65 21.38 2.33 -25.41
C LYS A 65 21.26 3.85 -25.42
N ALA A 66 20.54 4.40 -24.44
CA ALA A 66 20.13 5.80 -24.40
C ALA A 66 21.31 6.81 -24.44
N PHE A 67 22.51 6.39 -24.07
CA PHE A 67 23.72 7.24 -24.02
C PHE A 67 24.90 6.62 -24.74
N ASP A 68 24.71 6.10 -25.95
CA ASP A 68 25.86 5.80 -26.80
C ASP A 68 26.46 7.10 -27.38
N ALA A 69 27.69 7.00 -27.90
CA ALA A 69 28.46 8.17 -28.30
C ALA A 69 27.76 9.13 -29.30
N PRO A 70 26.94 8.66 -30.28
CA PRO A 70 26.20 9.55 -31.18
C PRO A 70 25.14 10.40 -30.48
N VAL A 71 24.38 9.84 -29.49
CA VAL A 71 23.38 10.61 -28.73
C VAL A 71 24.05 11.67 -27.89
N LEU A 72 25.16 11.33 -27.23
CA LEU A 72 25.93 12.29 -26.44
C LEU A 72 26.47 13.42 -27.27
N ALA A 73 26.95 13.11 -28.46
CA ALA A 73 27.44 14.13 -29.39
C ALA A 73 26.33 15.08 -29.88
N GLU A 74 25.14 14.56 -30.14
CA GLU A 74 24.01 15.37 -30.54
C GLU A 74 23.49 16.23 -29.38
N LEU A 75 23.35 15.67 -28.15
CA LEU A 75 23.01 16.43 -26.95
C LEU A 75 24.02 17.52 -26.65
N ASP A 76 25.32 17.27 -26.79
CA ASP A 76 26.38 18.27 -26.63
C ASP A 76 26.29 19.38 -27.71
N ALA A 77 26.00 19.01 -28.95
CA ALA A 77 25.82 19.98 -30.05
C ALA A 77 24.58 20.89 -29.81
N GLN A 78 23.47 20.31 -29.35
CA GLN A 78 22.26 21.07 -28.98
C GLN A 78 22.53 21.98 -27.78
N TRP A 79 23.27 21.48 -26.79
CA TRP A 79 23.71 22.21 -25.62
C TRP A 79 24.54 23.46 -25.92
N ARG A 80 25.50 23.36 -26.85
CA ARG A 80 26.38 24.48 -27.23
C ARG A 80 25.66 25.62 -27.93
N ARG A 81 24.46 25.37 -28.49
CA ARG A 81 23.63 26.39 -29.17
C ARG A 81 22.77 27.22 -28.20
N GLY A 82 22.61 26.77 -26.92
CA GLY A 82 21.81 27.50 -25.92
C GLY A 82 22.61 28.63 -25.26
N TYR A 83 22.07 29.83 -25.27
CA TYR A 83 22.76 31.03 -24.79
C TYR A 83 22.41 31.49 -23.37
N ASP A 84 21.32 30.97 -22.74
CA ASP A 84 20.93 31.38 -21.40
C ASP A 84 21.80 30.72 -20.31
N PRO A 85 22.55 31.51 -19.49
CA PRO A 85 23.35 30.98 -18.39
C PRO A 85 22.57 30.25 -17.33
N LEU A 86 21.31 30.65 -17.02
CA LEU A 86 20.45 30.01 -16.04
C LEU A 86 19.97 28.64 -16.54
N LEU A 87 19.58 28.54 -17.80
CA LEU A 87 19.27 27.27 -18.44
C LEU A 87 20.45 26.31 -18.45
N ARG A 88 21.66 26.79 -18.65
CA ARG A 88 22.89 25.98 -18.55
C ARG A 88 23.08 25.41 -17.14
N ILE A 89 22.85 26.21 -16.11
CA ILE A 89 22.94 25.73 -14.71
C ILE A 89 21.87 24.67 -14.45
N ARG A 90 20.63 24.92 -14.82
CA ARG A 90 19.50 24.01 -14.65
C ARG A 90 19.68 22.71 -15.43
N ALA A 91 20.16 22.79 -16.65
CA ALA A 91 20.43 21.60 -17.45
C ALA A 91 21.58 20.76 -16.86
N ARG A 92 22.61 21.36 -16.24
CA ARG A 92 23.65 20.62 -15.52
C ARG A 92 23.07 19.81 -14.34
N GLU A 93 22.08 20.34 -13.64
CA GLU A 93 21.37 19.65 -12.55
C GLU A 93 20.53 18.49 -13.08
N VAL A 94 19.95 18.63 -14.27
CA VAL A 94 19.03 17.64 -14.85
C VAL A 94 19.72 16.52 -15.61
N ILE A 95 20.92 16.77 -16.17
CA ILE A 95 21.65 15.76 -16.96
C ILE A 95 21.89 14.45 -16.20
N PRO A 96 22.37 14.43 -14.95
CA PRO A 96 22.55 13.18 -14.21
C PRO A 96 21.22 12.44 -13.98
N THR A 97 20.14 13.18 -13.84
CA THR A 97 18.78 12.61 -13.66
C THR A 97 18.26 12.04 -14.99
N LEU A 98 18.50 12.71 -16.10
CA LEU A 98 18.22 12.23 -17.46
C LEU A 98 18.97 10.94 -17.77
N GLU A 99 20.28 10.90 -17.50
CA GLU A 99 21.12 9.73 -17.71
C GLU A 99 20.58 8.52 -16.93
N LYS A 100 20.34 8.72 -15.64
CA LYS A 100 19.76 7.67 -14.77
C LYS A 100 18.41 7.19 -15.28
N ALA A 101 17.52 8.11 -15.68
CA ALA A 101 16.20 7.79 -16.21
C ALA A 101 16.29 7.01 -17.53
N ALA A 102 17.13 7.46 -18.44
CA ALA A 102 17.31 6.81 -19.73
C ALA A 102 17.94 5.41 -19.63
N LEU A 103 18.89 5.21 -18.70
CA LEU A 103 19.44 3.88 -18.43
C LEU A 103 18.44 2.93 -17.79
N ALA A 104 17.52 3.45 -16.97
CA ALA A 104 16.50 2.64 -16.31
C ALA A 104 15.32 2.32 -17.26
N ARG A 105 14.96 3.20 -18.18
CA ARG A 105 13.75 3.12 -19.01
C ARG A 105 13.59 1.80 -19.77
N PRO A 106 14.58 1.26 -20.49
CA PRO A 106 14.45 -0.01 -21.21
C PRO A 106 14.07 -1.16 -20.28
N HIS A 107 14.65 -1.18 -19.08
CA HIS A 107 14.31 -2.19 -18.07
C HIS A 107 12.87 -2.02 -17.58
N LEU A 108 12.43 -0.81 -17.27
CA LEU A 108 11.06 -0.54 -16.83
C LEU A 108 10.02 -0.95 -17.88
N LEU A 109 10.30 -0.70 -19.16
CA LEU A 109 9.44 -1.11 -20.27
C LEU A 109 9.41 -2.65 -20.41
N ALA A 110 10.55 -3.32 -20.28
CA ALA A 110 10.60 -4.79 -20.29
C ALA A 110 9.80 -5.40 -19.15
N VAL A 111 9.84 -4.80 -17.94
CA VAL A 111 8.98 -5.20 -16.82
C VAL A 111 7.52 -4.98 -17.16
N ALA A 112 7.15 -3.83 -17.74
CA ALA A 112 5.77 -3.55 -18.12
C ALA A 112 5.25 -4.55 -19.17
N ASP A 113 6.07 -4.94 -20.14
CA ASP A 113 5.72 -5.96 -21.12
C ASP A 113 5.56 -7.34 -20.48
N ALA A 114 6.41 -7.72 -19.53
CA ALA A 114 6.28 -8.96 -18.77
C ALA A 114 5.00 -8.98 -17.91
N VAL A 115 4.64 -7.84 -17.30
CA VAL A 115 3.38 -7.68 -16.55
C VAL A 115 2.19 -7.83 -17.50
N LYS A 116 2.21 -7.18 -18.65
CA LYS A 116 1.15 -7.28 -19.66
C LYS A 116 1.00 -8.71 -20.20
N ALA A 117 2.10 -9.40 -20.45
CA ALA A 117 2.10 -10.81 -20.87
C ALA A 117 1.47 -11.72 -19.79
N ALA A 118 1.62 -11.39 -18.51
CA ALA A 118 0.98 -12.03 -17.38
C ALA A 118 -0.47 -11.52 -17.11
N ARG A 119 -1.06 -10.74 -18.03
CA ARG A 119 -2.39 -10.12 -17.94
C ARG A 119 -2.56 -9.10 -16.83
N GLY A 120 -1.45 -8.59 -16.30
CA GLY A 120 -1.44 -7.53 -15.30
C GLY A 120 -1.46 -6.14 -15.89
N THR A 121 -1.47 -5.16 -15.00
CA THR A 121 -1.41 -3.73 -15.32
C THR A 121 -0.28 -3.06 -14.56
N VAL A 122 0.27 -2.01 -15.14
CA VAL A 122 1.28 -1.16 -14.52
C VAL A 122 0.79 0.28 -14.41
N ARG A 123 1.31 1.00 -13.41
CA ARG A 123 1.13 2.45 -13.34
C ARG A 123 2.49 3.12 -13.35
N PHE A 124 2.63 4.04 -14.27
CA PHE A 124 3.70 5.00 -14.29
C PHE A 124 3.22 6.33 -13.71
N GLU A 125 4.05 6.96 -12.91
CA GLU A 125 3.82 8.32 -12.41
C GLU A 125 4.88 9.25 -12.94
N GLY A 126 4.47 10.43 -13.37
CA GLY A 126 5.38 11.43 -13.92
C GLY A 126 6.45 11.82 -12.89
N GLY A 127 7.71 11.74 -13.31
CA GLY A 127 8.87 12.16 -12.54
C GLY A 127 9.52 13.40 -13.12
N GLY A 128 10.78 13.62 -12.71
CA GLY A 128 11.62 14.72 -13.18
C GLY A 128 11.31 16.07 -12.53
N PRO A 129 12.17 17.07 -12.81
CA PRO A 129 12.04 18.41 -12.23
C PRO A 129 10.79 19.15 -12.74
N GLN A 130 10.05 19.77 -11.84
CA GLN A 130 8.82 20.50 -12.20
C GLN A 130 9.10 21.61 -13.21
N TRP A 131 10.18 22.39 -13.04
CA TRP A 131 10.55 23.44 -13.97
C TRP A 131 10.78 22.95 -15.40
N LEU A 132 11.31 21.70 -15.56
CA LEU A 132 11.51 21.10 -16.87
C LEU A 132 10.16 20.72 -17.50
N ARG A 133 9.21 20.26 -16.72
CA ARG A 133 7.85 19.97 -17.13
C ARG A 133 7.13 21.23 -17.61
N GLU A 134 7.29 22.35 -16.90
CA GLU A 134 6.71 23.64 -17.28
C GLU A 134 7.27 24.14 -18.63
N VAL A 135 8.54 23.88 -18.91
CA VAL A 135 9.21 24.28 -20.15
C VAL A 135 8.94 23.31 -21.31
N ALA A 136 9.04 22.00 -21.07
CA ALA A 136 8.99 20.98 -22.12
C ALA A 136 7.59 20.41 -22.38
N GLY A 137 6.68 20.56 -21.41
CA GLY A 137 5.35 19.95 -21.42
C GLY A 137 5.33 18.50 -20.97
N ASP A 138 4.18 17.99 -20.60
CA ASP A 138 4.03 16.64 -20.04
C ASP A 138 4.46 15.53 -21.00
N ASP A 139 4.13 15.68 -22.28
CA ASP A 139 4.42 14.67 -23.30
C ASP A 139 5.93 14.40 -23.48
N ALA A 140 6.77 15.40 -23.21
CA ALA A 140 8.21 15.26 -23.31
C ALA A 140 8.85 14.65 -22.05
N MET A 141 8.08 14.49 -20.96
CA MET A 141 8.57 14.04 -19.66
C MET A 141 8.48 12.53 -19.43
N HIS A 142 8.00 11.75 -20.41
CA HIS A 142 7.85 10.28 -20.26
C HIS A 142 9.13 9.54 -19.89
N LEU A 143 10.29 10.09 -20.24
CA LEU A 143 11.58 9.51 -19.86
C LEU A 143 11.76 9.40 -18.33
N PHE A 144 11.17 10.33 -17.60
CA PHE A 144 11.23 10.40 -16.14
C PHE A 144 10.12 9.63 -15.42
N ASP A 145 9.22 8.98 -16.16
CA ASP A 145 8.15 8.21 -15.55
C ASP A 145 8.72 7.10 -14.67
N ARG A 146 8.22 7.02 -13.45
CA ARG A 146 8.59 6.03 -12.46
C ARG A 146 7.52 4.93 -12.42
N LEU A 147 7.93 3.68 -12.47
CA LEU A 147 7.03 2.55 -12.28
C LEU A 147 6.69 2.45 -10.78
N THR A 148 5.49 2.88 -10.40
CA THR A 148 5.06 2.97 -9.00
C THR A 148 4.11 1.87 -8.57
N ALA A 149 3.41 1.23 -9.52
CA ALA A 149 2.51 0.15 -9.20
C ALA A 149 2.51 -0.96 -10.26
N ILE A 150 2.43 -2.19 -9.77
CA ILE A 150 2.22 -3.42 -10.56
C ILE A 150 1.03 -4.16 -9.95
N ASP A 151 0.01 -4.43 -10.76
CA ASP A 151 -1.16 -5.22 -10.42
C ASP A 151 -1.21 -6.45 -11.35
N LEU A 152 -0.97 -7.62 -10.78
CA LEU A 152 -1.00 -8.93 -11.47
C LEU A 152 -2.23 -9.75 -11.07
N ASN A 153 -3.16 -9.14 -10.35
CA ASN A 153 -4.44 -9.76 -10.04
C ASN A 153 -5.25 -9.90 -11.33
N ASP A 154 -5.43 -11.13 -11.77
CA ASP A 154 -6.42 -11.45 -12.80
C ASP A 154 -7.80 -11.24 -12.18
N LYS A 155 -8.47 -10.13 -12.56
CA LYS A 155 -9.73 -9.64 -11.97
C LYS A 155 -10.95 -10.55 -12.18
N GLY A 156 -10.72 -11.82 -12.45
CA GLY A 156 -11.77 -12.84 -12.47
C GLY A 156 -12.44 -12.97 -11.10
N ASN A 157 -13.70 -13.35 -11.08
CA ASN A 157 -14.44 -13.59 -9.85
C ASN A 157 -13.94 -14.87 -9.16
N PRO A 158 -13.32 -14.83 -7.96
CA PRO A 158 -12.85 -16.04 -7.27
C PRO A 158 -13.98 -17.00 -6.88
N HIS A 159 -15.24 -16.55 -6.88
CA HIS A 159 -16.44 -17.35 -6.62
C HIS A 159 -17.04 -17.98 -7.89
N ASP A 160 -16.50 -17.63 -9.08
CA ASP A 160 -16.87 -18.30 -10.32
C ASP A 160 -16.22 -19.68 -10.35
N PRO A 161 -16.98 -20.78 -10.46
CA PRO A 161 -16.41 -22.14 -10.54
C PRO A 161 -15.51 -22.37 -11.76
N THR A 162 -15.55 -21.48 -12.75
CA THR A 162 -14.66 -21.53 -13.93
C THR A 162 -13.40 -20.66 -13.74
N TYR A 163 -13.32 -19.89 -12.66
CA TYR A 163 -12.18 -19.03 -12.35
C TYR A 163 -10.94 -19.86 -12.06
N LYS A 164 -9.89 -19.64 -12.82
CA LYS A 164 -8.63 -20.34 -12.65
C LYS A 164 -7.60 -19.38 -12.06
N ARG A 165 -6.88 -19.88 -11.03
CA ARG A 165 -5.71 -19.20 -10.51
C ARG A 165 -4.73 -18.87 -11.64
N ASN A 166 -4.09 -17.70 -11.57
CA ASN A 166 -3.03 -17.35 -12.53
C ASN A 166 -1.81 -18.26 -12.34
N THR A 167 -1.79 -19.39 -13.06
CA THR A 167 -0.73 -20.40 -12.95
C THR A 167 0.57 -19.96 -13.62
N THR A 168 0.54 -18.94 -14.48
CA THR A 168 1.74 -18.39 -15.13
C THR A 168 2.55 -17.53 -14.17
N LEU A 169 1.90 -16.98 -13.12
CA LEU A 169 2.55 -16.19 -12.09
C LEU A 169 3.07 -17.11 -10.98
N SER A 170 4.36 -17.37 -11.02
CA SER A 170 5.08 -18.26 -10.09
C SER A 170 6.34 -17.59 -9.55
N ASP A 171 7.05 -18.25 -8.64
CA ASP A 171 8.31 -17.74 -8.07
C ASP A 171 9.35 -17.32 -9.12
N GLY A 172 9.43 -18.06 -10.25
CA GLY A 172 10.33 -17.75 -11.36
C GLY A 172 10.01 -16.41 -12.03
N TRP A 173 8.73 -16.05 -12.12
CA TRP A 173 8.31 -14.77 -12.70
C TRP A 173 8.82 -13.57 -11.90
N LEU A 174 8.96 -13.71 -10.56
CA LEU A 174 9.41 -12.64 -9.67
C LEU A 174 10.83 -12.13 -9.96
N THR A 175 11.61 -12.84 -10.77
CA THR A 175 12.90 -12.37 -11.27
C THR A 175 12.79 -11.09 -12.11
N ASN A 176 11.62 -10.80 -12.67
CA ASN A 176 11.36 -9.54 -13.38
C ASN A 176 11.30 -8.32 -12.44
N LEU A 177 11.14 -8.52 -11.13
CA LEU A 177 10.97 -7.46 -10.14
C LEU A 177 12.30 -6.90 -9.59
N VAL A 178 13.35 -6.91 -10.38
CA VAL A 178 14.67 -6.36 -9.97
C VAL A 178 14.77 -4.88 -10.35
N ASN A 179 15.53 -4.11 -9.58
CA ASN A 179 15.84 -2.71 -9.88
C ASN A 179 14.61 -1.81 -10.14
N LEU A 180 13.60 -1.93 -9.25
CA LEU A 180 12.41 -1.10 -9.26
C LEU A 180 12.37 -0.20 -8.00
N PRO A 181 13.19 0.86 -7.96
CA PRO A 181 13.41 1.66 -6.75
C PRO A 181 12.19 2.48 -6.32
N ASP A 182 11.24 2.72 -7.22
CA ASP A 182 10.07 3.55 -6.97
C ASP A 182 8.78 2.72 -6.81
N LEU A 183 8.86 1.39 -6.86
CA LEU A 183 7.67 0.54 -6.76
C LEU A 183 7.07 0.58 -5.36
N ALA A 184 5.91 1.20 -5.24
CA ALA A 184 5.18 1.37 -3.98
C ALA A 184 4.02 0.39 -3.80
N TYR A 185 3.42 -0.09 -4.89
CA TYR A 185 2.30 -1.03 -4.87
C TYR A 185 2.61 -2.28 -5.70
N LEU A 186 2.39 -3.47 -5.10
CA LEU A 186 2.54 -4.75 -5.78
C LEU A 186 1.39 -5.68 -5.39
N ASP A 187 0.59 -6.11 -6.38
CA ASP A 187 -0.42 -7.15 -6.23
C ASP A 187 0.02 -8.43 -6.94
N LEU A 188 0.23 -9.48 -6.17
CA LEU A 188 0.60 -10.82 -6.60
C LEU A 188 -0.48 -11.84 -6.21
N SER A 189 -1.67 -11.37 -5.89
CA SER A 189 -2.74 -12.23 -5.39
C SER A 189 -3.19 -13.24 -6.43
N ASN A 190 -3.81 -14.32 -5.93
CA ASN A 190 -4.37 -15.38 -6.74
C ASN A 190 -3.36 -16.05 -7.70
N SER A 191 -2.16 -16.31 -7.21
CA SER A 191 -1.05 -16.85 -8.00
C SER A 191 -0.44 -18.11 -7.39
N ASN A 192 0.44 -18.78 -8.15
CA ASN A 192 1.17 -19.97 -7.71
C ASN A 192 2.50 -19.64 -7.00
N ILE A 193 2.67 -18.43 -6.49
CA ILE A 193 3.85 -18.05 -5.72
C ILE A 193 3.85 -18.86 -4.41
N ALA A 194 4.91 -19.65 -4.22
CA ALA A 194 5.08 -20.54 -3.07
C ALA A 194 6.10 -20.03 -2.05
N GLY A 195 6.98 -19.11 -2.47
CA GLY A 195 7.86 -18.40 -1.55
C GLY A 195 9.33 -18.21 -1.95
N PRO A 196 10.01 -19.15 -2.67
CA PRO A 196 11.44 -18.97 -2.99
C PRO A 196 11.76 -17.68 -3.76
N GLY A 197 10.81 -17.18 -4.56
CA GLY A 197 10.91 -15.93 -5.30
C GLY A 197 10.75 -14.67 -4.45
N LEU A 198 10.25 -14.75 -3.22
CA LEU A 198 10.01 -13.59 -2.36
C LEU A 198 11.27 -12.77 -2.04
N LYS A 199 12.47 -13.33 -2.21
CA LYS A 199 13.73 -12.59 -2.12
C LYS A 199 13.76 -11.37 -3.06
N HIS A 200 13.12 -11.48 -4.25
CA HIS A 200 13.04 -10.36 -5.20
C HIS A 200 12.05 -9.30 -4.71
N VAL A 201 10.93 -9.72 -4.09
CA VAL A 201 9.97 -8.81 -3.45
C VAL A 201 10.63 -8.11 -2.25
N GLY A 202 11.36 -8.85 -1.40
CA GLY A 202 12.07 -8.30 -0.23
C GLY A 202 13.17 -7.29 -0.57
N ALA A 203 13.59 -7.22 -1.84
CA ALA A 203 14.54 -6.21 -2.34
C ALA A 203 13.88 -4.86 -2.66
N LEU A 204 12.53 -4.80 -2.79
CA LEU A 204 11.76 -3.61 -3.18
C LEU A 204 11.55 -2.67 -1.98
N LYS A 205 12.57 -1.93 -1.58
CA LYS A 205 12.58 -1.16 -0.32
C LYS A 205 11.60 0.01 -0.28
N SER A 206 11.11 0.49 -1.43
CA SER A 206 10.07 1.53 -1.53
C SER A 206 8.64 0.99 -1.39
N LEU A 207 8.47 -0.34 -1.31
CA LEU A 207 7.15 -0.95 -1.28
C LEU A 207 6.36 -0.53 -0.03
N GLU A 208 5.17 0.03 -0.26
CA GLU A 208 4.23 0.46 0.77
C GLU A 208 3.02 -0.48 0.89
N ARG A 209 2.63 -1.12 -0.19
CA ARG A 209 1.45 -2.00 -0.23
C ARG A 209 1.75 -3.28 -0.98
N LEU A 210 1.55 -4.42 -0.32
CA LEU A 210 1.80 -5.77 -0.86
C LEU A 210 0.57 -6.65 -0.67
N ASN A 211 0.05 -7.19 -1.77
CA ASN A 211 -1.04 -8.16 -1.74
C ASN A 211 -0.54 -9.55 -2.16
N LEU A 212 -0.64 -10.51 -1.25
CA LEU A 212 -0.28 -11.92 -1.42
C LEU A 212 -1.48 -12.83 -1.11
N THR A 213 -2.70 -12.31 -1.24
CA THR A 213 -3.95 -13.06 -1.03
C THR A 213 -4.02 -14.26 -1.97
N LEU A 214 -4.50 -15.41 -1.47
CA LEU A 214 -4.66 -16.63 -2.27
C LEU A 214 -3.35 -17.12 -2.93
N THR A 215 -2.21 -16.94 -2.27
CA THR A 215 -0.91 -17.52 -2.69
C THR A 215 -0.60 -18.82 -1.94
N LEU A 216 0.47 -19.48 -2.32
CA LEU A 216 0.93 -20.73 -1.70
C LEU A 216 2.05 -20.51 -0.67
N ILE A 217 2.28 -19.25 -0.28
CA ILE A 217 3.37 -18.87 0.61
C ILE A 217 3.20 -19.52 1.98
N THR A 218 4.32 -20.06 2.49
CA THR A 218 4.43 -20.69 3.81
C THR A 218 5.38 -19.90 4.73
N ASP A 219 5.35 -20.21 6.02
CA ASP A 219 6.07 -19.49 7.08
C ASP A 219 7.56 -19.23 6.82
N PRO A 220 8.39 -20.18 6.32
CA PRO A 220 9.82 -19.94 6.12
C PRO A 220 10.14 -18.75 5.21
N TRP A 221 9.27 -18.48 4.25
CA TRP A 221 9.52 -17.45 3.24
C TRP A 221 9.14 -16.04 3.67
N LEU A 222 8.37 -15.89 4.76
CA LEU A 222 7.99 -14.58 5.29
C LEU A 222 9.19 -13.79 5.83
N GLU A 223 10.31 -14.46 6.14
CA GLU A 223 11.57 -13.80 6.51
C GLU A 223 12.04 -12.81 5.46
N GLN A 224 11.84 -13.12 4.17
CA GLN A 224 12.24 -12.27 3.05
C GLN A 224 11.53 -10.91 3.07
N LEU A 225 10.34 -10.83 3.66
CA LEU A 225 9.55 -9.61 3.75
C LEU A 225 9.97 -8.71 4.92
N GLY A 226 10.70 -9.25 5.91
CA GLY A 226 11.08 -8.50 7.12
C GLY A 226 11.95 -7.26 6.88
N GLY A 227 12.53 -7.12 5.68
CA GLY A 227 13.31 -5.96 5.28
C GLY A 227 12.52 -4.84 4.58
N LEU A 228 11.20 -4.97 4.41
CA LEU A 228 10.32 -3.98 3.75
C LEU A 228 9.88 -2.89 4.74
N THR A 229 10.80 -2.11 5.27
CA THR A 229 10.55 -1.17 6.37
C THR A 229 9.59 -0.03 6.02
N ASN A 230 9.31 0.22 4.74
CA ASN A 230 8.32 1.19 4.29
C ASN A 230 6.91 0.61 4.14
N LEU A 231 6.74 -0.71 4.31
CA LEU A 231 5.46 -1.37 4.12
C LEU A 231 4.43 -0.89 5.15
N ARG A 232 3.27 -0.44 4.65
CA ARG A 232 2.12 0.06 5.41
C ARG A 232 0.93 -0.88 5.36
N VAL A 233 0.77 -1.60 4.26
CA VAL A 233 -0.36 -2.51 4.07
C VAL A 233 0.13 -3.84 3.54
N ILE A 234 -0.28 -4.94 4.19
CA ILE A 234 -0.05 -6.30 3.70
C ILE A 234 -1.34 -7.11 3.73
N SER A 235 -1.57 -7.91 2.68
CA SER A 235 -2.58 -8.96 2.71
C SER A 235 -1.94 -10.33 2.49
N LEU A 236 -2.21 -11.24 3.40
CA LEU A 236 -1.87 -12.66 3.37
C LEU A 236 -3.14 -13.52 3.53
N ALA A 237 -4.29 -12.96 3.14
CA ALA A 237 -5.56 -13.66 3.22
C ALA A 237 -5.52 -14.95 2.40
N SER A 238 -6.02 -16.03 2.98
CA SER A 238 -5.99 -17.36 2.34
C SER A 238 -4.60 -17.86 1.90
N ALA A 239 -3.50 -17.26 2.40
CA ALA A 239 -2.15 -17.80 2.23
C ALA A 239 -1.98 -19.09 3.07
N LYS A 240 -0.92 -19.85 2.81
CA LYS A 240 -0.64 -21.11 3.52
C LYS A 240 0.21 -20.95 4.78
N SER A 241 0.64 -19.72 5.09
CA SER A 241 1.38 -19.41 6.30
C SER A 241 0.47 -19.48 7.53
N SER A 242 0.97 -20.06 8.64
CA SER A 242 0.17 -20.35 9.83
C SER A 242 0.62 -19.59 11.09
N GLY A 243 1.92 -19.45 11.33
CA GLY A 243 2.30 -18.93 12.62
C GLY A 243 3.73 -18.44 12.76
N ALA A 244 4.70 -19.33 12.76
CA ALA A 244 6.08 -19.00 13.14
C ALA A 244 6.74 -17.93 12.23
N GLY A 245 6.31 -17.83 10.97
CA GLY A 245 6.82 -16.85 10.01
C GLY A 245 6.37 -15.42 10.29
N TYR A 246 5.24 -15.22 10.93
CA TYR A 246 4.72 -13.87 11.21
C TYR A 246 5.58 -13.05 12.17
N LYS A 247 6.49 -13.70 12.94
CA LYS A 247 7.48 -13.00 13.77
C LYS A 247 8.33 -11.99 12.97
N PHE A 248 8.57 -12.24 11.68
CA PHE A 248 9.38 -11.38 10.83
C PHE A 248 8.66 -10.07 10.47
N LEU A 249 7.31 -10.06 10.49
CA LEU A 249 6.53 -8.83 10.33
C LEU A 249 6.79 -7.82 11.46
N GLY A 250 7.25 -8.28 12.62
CA GLY A 250 7.61 -7.42 13.76
C GLY A 250 8.68 -6.36 13.45
N ASN A 251 9.42 -6.49 12.35
CA ASN A 251 10.39 -5.51 11.87
C ASN A 251 9.74 -4.36 11.07
N LEU A 252 8.48 -4.52 10.63
CA LEU A 252 7.77 -3.59 9.77
C LEU A 252 7.10 -2.48 10.61
N LYS A 253 7.90 -1.53 11.10
CA LYS A 253 7.45 -0.51 12.08
C LYS A 253 6.43 0.49 11.54
N ARG A 254 6.23 0.54 10.21
CA ARG A 254 5.25 1.38 9.55
C ARG A 254 3.99 0.63 9.12
N LEU A 255 3.87 -0.66 9.45
CA LEU A 255 2.75 -1.49 9.04
C LEU A 255 1.48 -1.08 9.81
N GLU A 256 0.54 -0.46 9.13
CA GLU A 256 -0.72 0.09 9.64
C GLU A 256 -1.88 -0.89 9.47
N SER A 257 -1.88 -1.66 8.36
CA SER A 257 -2.98 -2.56 8.02
C SER A 257 -2.48 -3.93 7.61
N ALA A 258 -3.05 -4.99 8.20
CA ALA A 258 -2.75 -6.36 7.83
C ALA A 258 -4.04 -7.19 7.74
N ASN A 259 -4.13 -8.01 6.68
CA ASN A 259 -5.25 -8.92 6.44
C ASN A 259 -4.77 -10.37 6.39
N PHE A 260 -5.33 -11.21 7.28
CA PHE A 260 -5.07 -12.65 7.41
C PHE A 260 -6.37 -13.47 7.31
N HIS A 261 -7.41 -12.92 6.67
CA HIS A 261 -8.69 -13.59 6.52
C HIS A 261 -8.52 -14.99 5.91
N THR A 262 -9.08 -16.02 6.56
CA THR A 262 -8.99 -17.44 6.16
C THR A 262 -7.57 -18.02 6.07
N ALA A 263 -6.53 -17.28 6.45
CA ALA A 263 -5.22 -17.87 6.67
C ALA A 263 -5.22 -18.70 7.97
N PRO A 264 -4.48 -19.82 8.04
CA PRO A 264 -4.54 -20.73 9.21
C PRO A 264 -3.73 -20.19 10.42
N VAL A 265 -3.87 -18.89 10.76
CA VAL A 265 -3.13 -18.21 11.83
C VAL A 265 -3.39 -18.87 13.17
N ASP A 266 -2.35 -19.39 13.80
CA ASP A 266 -2.34 -20.00 15.13
C ASP A 266 -1.86 -19.02 16.22
N ASP A 267 -1.68 -19.51 17.44
CA ASP A 267 -1.21 -18.73 18.60
C ASP A 267 0.17 -18.09 18.38
N ALA A 268 1.09 -18.80 17.72
CA ALA A 268 2.40 -18.27 17.38
C ALA A 268 2.29 -17.15 16.33
N GLY A 269 1.33 -17.26 15.42
CA GLY A 269 1.00 -16.23 14.44
C GLY A 269 0.50 -14.95 15.10
N ILE A 270 -0.46 -15.05 16.02
CA ILE A 270 -0.94 -13.91 16.80
C ILE A 270 0.20 -13.25 17.58
N ALA A 271 1.06 -14.05 18.24
CA ALA A 271 2.22 -13.53 18.95
C ALA A 271 3.20 -12.78 18.03
N GLY A 272 3.36 -13.23 16.78
CA GLY A 272 4.18 -12.58 15.77
C GLY A 272 3.59 -11.25 15.30
N ILE A 273 2.32 -11.26 14.90
CA ILE A 273 1.54 -10.10 14.44
C ILE A 273 1.52 -9.01 15.52
N SER A 274 1.35 -9.40 16.80
CA SER A 274 1.27 -8.46 17.93
C SER A 274 2.59 -7.75 18.28
N LYS A 275 3.70 -8.08 17.60
CA LYS A 275 4.98 -7.34 17.73
C LYS A 275 5.00 -6.02 16.93
N VAL A 276 3.98 -5.77 16.13
CA VAL A 276 3.86 -4.54 15.32
C VAL A 276 2.88 -3.57 16.01
N PRO A 277 3.36 -2.61 16.82
CA PRO A 277 2.48 -1.72 17.58
C PRO A 277 1.78 -0.66 16.74
N SER A 278 2.20 -0.49 15.48
CA SER A 278 1.62 0.48 14.56
C SER A 278 0.33 0.03 13.88
N HIS A 279 -0.13 -1.20 14.11
CA HIS A 279 -1.40 -1.65 13.54
C HIS A 279 -2.57 -0.75 13.94
N GLU A 280 -3.24 -0.20 12.94
CA GLU A 280 -4.51 0.52 13.07
C GLU A 280 -5.69 -0.35 12.63
N ARG A 281 -5.46 -1.25 11.66
CA ARG A 281 -6.46 -2.15 11.08
C ARG A 281 -5.93 -3.57 11.01
N LEU A 282 -6.71 -4.52 11.52
CA LEU A 282 -6.33 -5.92 11.55
C LEU A 282 -7.53 -6.81 11.24
N GLU A 283 -7.37 -7.70 10.27
CA GLU A 283 -8.37 -8.69 9.89
C GLU A 283 -7.81 -10.10 10.14
N ILE A 284 -8.35 -10.78 11.15
CA ILE A 284 -7.96 -12.13 11.58
C ILE A 284 -9.27 -12.94 11.74
N VAL A 285 -9.87 -13.32 10.62
CA VAL A 285 -11.18 -14.00 10.59
C VAL A 285 -11.04 -15.40 9.99
N HIS A 286 -11.80 -16.36 10.51
CA HIS A 286 -11.76 -17.77 10.13
C HIS A 286 -10.37 -18.43 10.30
N THR A 287 -9.68 -18.04 11.34
CA THR A 287 -8.32 -18.48 11.70
C THR A 287 -8.34 -19.63 12.72
N HIS A 288 -7.19 -19.94 13.37
CA HIS A 288 -7.07 -21.14 14.23
C HIS A 288 -6.40 -20.86 15.58
N PHE A 289 -6.27 -19.62 16.03
CA PHE A 289 -5.75 -19.29 17.37
C PHE A 289 -6.74 -19.69 18.48
N THR A 290 -6.24 -19.87 19.69
CA THR A 290 -7.00 -20.20 20.89
C THR A 290 -7.26 -18.95 21.75
N ASP A 291 -8.06 -19.08 22.82
CA ASP A 291 -8.29 -17.98 23.76
C ASP A 291 -6.98 -17.52 24.44
N ALA A 292 -6.09 -18.45 24.76
CA ALA A 292 -4.77 -18.13 25.29
C ALA A 292 -3.91 -17.40 24.24
N GLY A 293 -3.99 -17.82 22.98
CA GLY A 293 -3.29 -17.21 21.86
C GLY A 293 -3.74 -15.78 21.55
N ALA A 294 -4.93 -15.38 21.97
CA ALA A 294 -5.44 -14.01 21.80
C ALA A 294 -4.78 -12.98 22.75
N GLN A 295 -4.16 -13.41 23.85
CA GLN A 295 -3.60 -12.52 24.88
C GLN A 295 -2.63 -11.44 24.33
N PRO A 296 -1.72 -11.74 23.39
CA PRO A 296 -0.83 -10.73 22.83
C PRO A 296 -1.52 -9.57 22.11
N LEU A 297 -2.78 -9.71 21.65
CA LEU A 297 -3.53 -8.64 20.99
C LEU A 297 -3.69 -7.41 21.90
N ALA A 298 -3.67 -7.56 23.22
CA ALA A 298 -3.69 -6.45 24.17
C ALA A 298 -2.54 -5.43 23.98
N LYS A 299 -1.46 -5.81 23.28
CA LYS A 299 -0.30 -4.94 22.98
C LYS A 299 -0.55 -3.98 21.82
N LEU A 300 -1.60 -4.19 21.04
CA LEU A 300 -1.92 -3.41 19.84
C LEU A 300 -2.66 -2.11 20.22
N VAL A 301 -2.03 -1.26 21.02
CA VAL A 301 -2.65 -0.05 21.62
C VAL A 301 -3.10 1.01 20.62
N ASN A 302 -2.63 0.92 19.37
CA ASN A 302 -3.02 1.81 18.29
C ASN A 302 -4.18 1.28 17.44
N LEU A 303 -4.64 0.06 17.72
CA LEU A 303 -5.68 -0.58 16.92
C LEU A 303 -7.00 0.19 16.99
N GLU A 304 -7.51 0.57 15.82
CA GLU A 304 -8.77 1.28 15.65
C GLU A 304 -9.87 0.38 15.09
N ARG A 305 -9.50 -0.59 14.24
CA ARG A 305 -10.44 -1.53 13.59
C ARG A 305 -9.92 -2.95 13.70
N LEU A 306 -10.78 -3.85 14.16
CA LEU A 306 -10.46 -5.27 14.28
C LEU A 306 -11.63 -6.11 13.76
N GLN A 307 -11.32 -6.99 12.82
CA GLN A 307 -12.19 -8.13 12.51
C GLN A 307 -11.56 -9.37 13.11
N LEU A 308 -12.28 -10.02 14.01
CA LEU A 308 -11.76 -11.15 14.77
C LEU A 308 -12.68 -12.36 14.66
N GLY A 309 -12.07 -13.49 14.31
CA GLY A 309 -12.76 -14.77 14.26
C GLY A 309 -11.77 -15.93 14.26
N SER A 310 -11.98 -16.90 15.13
CA SER A 310 -11.22 -18.14 15.17
C SER A 310 -12.14 -19.32 15.38
N ARG A 311 -11.86 -20.41 14.68
CA ARG A 311 -12.58 -21.67 14.80
C ARG A 311 -12.22 -22.46 16.06
N LYS A 312 -11.16 -22.05 16.78
CA LYS A 312 -10.68 -22.72 18.00
C LYS A 312 -10.86 -21.89 19.28
N ALA A 313 -11.09 -20.61 19.16
CA ALA A 313 -11.29 -19.72 20.30
C ALA A 313 -12.77 -19.46 20.56
N THR A 314 -13.09 -19.10 21.79
CA THR A 314 -14.44 -18.74 22.27
C THR A 314 -14.61 -17.22 22.39
N GLY A 315 -15.70 -16.77 23.00
CA GLY A 315 -15.90 -15.37 23.37
C GLY A 315 -14.86 -14.83 24.34
N ALA A 316 -14.16 -15.69 25.08
CA ALA A 316 -13.11 -15.31 26.03
C ALA A 316 -11.90 -14.65 25.34
N ALA A 317 -11.69 -14.93 24.04
CA ALA A 317 -10.63 -14.28 23.24
C ALA A 317 -10.80 -12.76 23.12
N ILE A 318 -11.98 -12.21 23.42
CA ILE A 318 -12.23 -10.76 23.39
C ILE A 318 -11.72 -10.06 24.66
N LYS A 319 -11.58 -10.78 25.78
CA LYS A 319 -11.15 -10.20 27.06
C LYS A 319 -9.86 -9.37 26.99
N PRO A 320 -8.81 -9.78 26.29
CA PRO A 320 -7.59 -8.98 26.17
C PRO A 320 -7.78 -7.61 25.50
N LEU A 321 -8.85 -7.45 24.70
CA LEU A 321 -9.12 -6.24 23.93
C LEU A 321 -9.76 -5.11 24.76
N THR A 322 -10.26 -5.40 25.96
CA THR A 322 -10.98 -4.43 26.81
C THR A 322 -10.13 -3.22 27.22
N GLY A 323 -8.79 -3.37 27.17
CA GLY A 323 -7.80 -2.30 27.41
C GLY A 323 -7.52 -1.38 26.23
N LEU A 324 -8.00 -1.70 25.00
CA LEU A 324 -7.66 -0.97 23.78
C LEU A 324 -8.51 0.30 23.64
N LYS A 325 -7.96 1.43 24.08
CA LYS A 325 -8.67 2.73 24.15
C LYS A 325 -8.95 3.38 22.79
N LYS A 326 -8.26 2.96 21.74
CA LYS A 326 -8.45 3.47 20.38
C LYS A 326 -9.38 2.60 19.53
N LEU A 327 -9.74 1.39 19.98
CA LEU A 327 -10.57 0.47 19.23
C LEU A 327 -11.99 1.03 19.08
N ARG A 328 -12.36 1.38 17.86
CA ARG A 328 -13.63 2.00 17.49
C ARG A 328 -14.55 1.09 16.71
N GLU A 329 -13.99 0.16 15.94
CA GLU A 329 -14.74 -0.78 15.12
C GLU A 329 -14.31 -2.20 15.46
N LEU A 330 -15.28 -3.05 15.78
CA LEU A 330 -15.07 -4.45 16.10
C LEU A 330 -16.09 -5.32 15.36
N ASP A 331 -15.59 -6.27 14.60
CA ASP A 331 -16.41 -7.28 13.92
C ASP A 331 -16.10 -8.64 14.56
N LEU A 332 -17.13 -9.31 15.08
CA LEU A 332 -17.03 -10.61 15.71
C LEU A 332 -17.55 -11.70 14.79
N HIS A 333 -16.70 -12.71 14.56
CA HIS A 333 -16.99 -13.88 13.74
C HIS A 333 -16.75 -15.19 14.53
N ASP A 334 -17.10 -16.32 13.97
CA ASP A 334 -16.85 -17.66 14.52
C ASP A 334 -17.25 -17.79 16.03
N GLY A 335 -16.44 -18.40 16.86
CA GLY A 335 -16.69 -18.56 18.30
C GLY A 335 -16.75 -17.28 19.11
N GLN A 336 -16.18 -16.18 18.59
CA GLN A 336 -16.21 -14.86 19.22
C GLN A 336 -17.56 -14.17 19.05
N ALA A 337 -18.33 -14.50 18.02
CA ALA A 337 -19.68 -13.99 17.78
C ALA A 337 -20.71 -14.75 18.66
N SER A 338 -20.60 -14.61 19.97
CA SER A 338 -21.36 -15.33 20.99
C SER A 338 -21.78 -14.39 22.12
N VAL A 339 -22.66 -14.86 23.01
CA VAL A 339 -23.07 -14.12 24.21
C VAL A 339 -21.87 -13.69 25.04
N GLU A 340 -20.93 -14.60 25.28
CA GLU A 340 -19.68 -14.29 26.01
C GLU A 340 -18.85 -13.24 25.31
N GLY A 341 -18.66 -13.36 23.98
CA GLY A 341 -17.88 -12.39 23.21
C GLY A 341 -18.47 -10.99 23.25
N VAL A 342 -19.80 -10.88 23.10
CA VAL A 342 -20.50 -9.60 23.22
C VAL A 342 -20.43 -9.05 24.63
N ARG A 343 -20.50 -9.90 25.67
CA ARG A 343 -20.31 -9.49 27.07
C ARG A 343 -18.97 -8.80 27.27
N HIS A 344 -17.87 -9.39 26.76
CA HIS A 344 -16.54 -8.76 26.83
C HIS A 344 -16.43 -7.52 25.93
N ALA A 345 -16.98 -7.56 24.70
CA ALA A 345 -16.98 -6.42 23.79
C ALA A 345 -17.70 -5.21 24.40
N SER A 346 -18.76 -5.44 25.21
CA SER A 346 -19.52 -4.37 25.89
C SER A 346 -18.70 -3.57 26.90
N GLU A 347 -17.52 -4.03 27.28
CA GLU A 347 -16.60 -3.32 28.16
C GLU A 347 -15.65 -2.38 27.41
N ILE A 348 -15.61 -2.46 26.07
CA ILE A 348 -14.76 -1.59 25.23
C ILE A 348 -15.54 -0.30 24.94
N GLN A 349 -15.47 0.66 25.86
CA GLN A 349 -16.26 1.91 25.82
C GLN A 349 -15.90 2.86 24.66
N SER A 350 -14.81 2.60 23.96
CA SER A 350 -14.38 3.35 22.76
C SER A 350 -15.12 2.93 21.50
N LEU A 351 -15.87 1.82 21.50
CA LEU A 351 -16.57 1.31 20.32
C LEU A 351 -17.64 2.28 19.83
N ARG A 352 -17.63 2.47 18.52
CA ARG A 352 -18.63 3.20 17.73
C ARG A 352 -19.34 2.30 16.74
N VAL A 353 -18.68 1.27 16.26
CA VAL A 353 -19.21 0.30 15.31
C VAL A 353 -19.00 -1.11 15.87
N LEU A 354 -20.06 -1.87 15.97
CA LEU A 354 -20.00 -3.29 16.35
C LEU A 354 -20.79 -4.11 15.32
N ARG A 355 -20.16 -5.13 14.78
CA ARG A 355 -20.78 -6.13 13.90
C ARG A 355 -20.62 -7.50 14.52
N VAL A 356 -21.71 -8.27 14.58
CA VAL A 356 -21.72 -9.61 15.18
C VAL A 356 -22.38 -10.60 14.23
N TYR A 357 -21.61 -11.58 13.82
CA TYR A 357 -22.02 -12.60 12.83
C TYR A 357 -22.16 -13.98 13.50
N GLY A 358 -23.03 -14.06 14.51
CA GLY A 358 -23.32 -15.29 15.23
C GLY A 358 -24.44 -15.13 16.28
N PRO A 359 -24.95 -16.24 16.83
CA PRO A 359 -26.14 -16.24 17.69
C PRO A 359 -25.83 -15.65 19.06
N ILE A 360 -26.25 -14.41 19.31
CA ILE A 360 -26.15 -13.77 20.63
C ILE A 360 -27.46 -13.81 21.41
N LYS A 361 -28.60 -13.96 20.71
CA LYS A 361 -29.94 -13.96 21.32
C LYS A 361 -30.22 -12.67 22.13
N ASP A 362 -31.36 -12.59 22.77
CA ASP A 362 -31.69 -11.44 23.62
C ASP A 362 -30.78 -11.35 24.86
N GLU A 363 -30.23 -12.48 25.33
CA GLU A 363 -29.27 -12.52 26.43
C GLU A 363 -28.03 -11.71 26.11
N GLY A 364 -27.43 -11.92 24.93
CA GLY A 364 -26.23 -11.16 24.50
C GLY A 364 -26.54 -9.68 24.22
N ALA A 365 -27.74 -9.40 23.67
CA ALA A 365 -28.15 -8.03 23.40
C ALA A 365 -28.25 -7.18 24.69
N GLN A 366 -28.57 -7.77 25.82
CA GLN A 366 -28.61 -7.08 27.13
C GLN A 366 -27.26 -6.44 27.49
N HIS A 367 -26.14 -7.11 27.17
CA HIS A 367 -24.82 -6.57 27.44
C HIS A 367 -24.51 -5.32 26.61
N LEU A 368 -25.10 -5.19 25.41
CA LEU A 368 -24.88 -4.06 24.52
C LEU A 368 -25.36 -2.72 25.07
N ALA A 369 -26.31 -2.74 26.04
CA ALA A 369 -26.79 -1.54 26.72
C ALA A 369 -25.68 -0.68 27.34
N LYS A 370 -24.49 -1.26 27.61
CA LYS A 370 -23.35 -0.57 28.19
C LYS A 370 -22.62 0.31 27.16
N LEU A 371 -22.76 0.06 25.84
CA LEU A 371 -22.02 0.74 24.77
C LEU A 371 -22.66 2.09 24.40
N LYS A 372 -22.64 3.06 25.30
CA LYS A 372 -23.29 4.36 25.12
C LYS A 372 -22.75 5.22 23.98
N ASN A 373 -21.56 4.89 23.45
CA ASN A 373 -20.94 5.58 22.32
C ASN A 373 -21.21 4.90 20.98
N LEU A 374 -21.99 3.80 20.96
CA LEU A 374 -22.24 3.03 19.74
C LEU A 374 -23.08 3.85 18.75
N GLU A 375 -22.60 3.95 17.53
CA GLU A 375 -23.25 4.67 16.42
C GLU A 375 -23.82 3.70 15.37
N VAL A 376 -23.19 2.55 15.20
CA VAL A 376 -23.58 1.54 14.21
C VAL A 376 -23.57 0.16 14.85
N LEU A 377 -24.68 -0.54 14.77
CA LEU A 377 -24.85 -1.92 15.25
C LEU A 377 -25.38 -2.81 14.12
N LEU A 378 -24.62 -3.83 13.74
CA LEU A 378 -25.03 -4.84 12.78
C LEU A 378 -25.11 -6.20 13.50
N VAL A 379 -26.30 -6.77 13.55
CA VAL A 379 -26.60 -8.04 14.22
C VAL A 379 -27.49 -8.94 13.32
N PRO A 380 -27.07 -9.22 12.07
CA PRO A 380 -27.88 -10.02 11.15
C PRO A 380 -27.93 -11.48 11.60
N GLY A 381 -29.12 -12.09 11.59
CA GLY A 381 -29.30 -13.51 11.91
C GLY A 381 -28.87 -13.94 13.32
N THR A 382 -28.78 -13.00 14.26
CA THR A 382 -28.22 -13.22 15.60
C THR A 382 -29.25 -13.80 16.59
N GLN A 383 -30.47 -14.13 16.14
CA GLN A 383 -31.58 -14.70 16.93
C GLN A 383 -32.10 -13.76 18.01
N ILE A 384 -32.00 -12.44 17.82
CA ILE A 384 -32.66 -11.45 18.67
C ILE A 384 -34.14 -11.32 18.33
N THR A 385 -34.91 -10.84 19.30
CA THR A 385 -36.34 -10.57 19.18
C THR A 385 -36.69 -9.12 19.54
N ASP A 386 -37.98 -8.81 19.66
CA ASP A 386 -38.46 -7.49 20.07
C ASP A 386 -37.89 -7.05 21.43
N ALA A 387 -37.59 -7.99 22.33
CA ALA A 387 -36.99 -7.71 23.64
C ALA A 387 -35.60 -7.04 23.51
N SER A 388 -34.82 -7.42 22.52
CA SER A 388 -33.54 -6.74 22.27
C SER A 388 -33.70 -5.29 21.82
N LEU A 389 -34.75 -4.96 21.06
CA LEU A 389 -34.98 -3.60 20.60
C LEU A 389 -35.33 -2.65 21.76
N GLU A 390 -35.96 -3.17 22.81
CA GLU A 390 -36.21 -2.40 24.05
C GLU A 390 -34.89 -2.03 24.74
N VAL A 391 -33.91 -2.95 24.73
CA VAL A 391 -32.53 -2.69 25.21
C VAL A 391 -31.85 -1.65 24.38
N PHE A 392 -31.92 -1.76 23.04
CA PHE A 392 -31.26 -0.85 22.09
C PHE A 392 -31.83 0.57 22.15
N ALA A 393 -33.07 0.78 22.62
CA ALA A 393 -33.64 2.11 22.86
C ALA A 393 -32.79 2.96 23.83
N GLY A 394 -31.99 2.34 24.69
CA GLY A 394 -31.04 3.00 25.57
C GLY A 394 -29.71 3.43 24.89
N LEU A 395 -29.49 3.15 23.60
CA LEU A 395 -28.33 3.51 22.84
C LEU A 395 -28.56 4.83 22.09
N SER A 396 -28.60 5.93 22.81
CA SER A 396 -29.02 7.25 22.29
C SER A 396 -28.17 7.82 21.16
N ARG A 397 -26.97 7.29 20.92
CA ARG A 397 -26.09 7.68 19.80
C ARG A 397 -26.22 6.80 18.57
N LEU A 398 -27.07 5.76 18.61
CA LEU A 398 -27.22 4.82 17.51
C LEU A 398 -27.85 5.52 16.29
N LYS A 399 -27.17 5.44 15.16
CA LYS A 399 -27.57 6.04 13.87
C LYS A 399 -28.03 5.00 12.87
N ARG A 400 -27.46 3.78 12.95
CA ARG A 400 -27.76 2.68 12.04
C ARG A 400 -27.83 1.36 12.80
N LEU A 401 -28.91 0.61 12.57
CA LEU A 401 -29.16 -0.73 13.10
C LEU A 401 -29.51 -1.68 11.95
N GLU A 402 -28.73 -2.75 11.78
CA GLU A 402 -29.04 -3.82 10.81
C GLU A 402 -29.41 -5.10 11.55
N ILE A 403 -30.62 -5.61 11.24
CA ILE A 403 -31.23 -6.73 11.95
C ILE A 403 -31.80 -7.79 11.01
N GLN A 404 -31.31 -7.84 9.77
CA GLN A 404 -31.80 -8.82 8.78
C GLN A 404 -31.77 -10.24 9.35
N GLY A 405 -32.76 -11.05 9.01
CA GLY A 405 -32.83 -12.44 9.41
C GLY A 405 -33.15 -12.70 10.90
N ASN A 406 -33.59 -11.66 11.65
CA ASN A 406 -34.03 -11.79 13.02
C ASN A 406 -35.57 -11.78 13.14
N LYS A 407 -36.10 -12.30 14.24
CA LYS A 407 -37.54 -12.36 14.52
C LYS A 407 -38.02 -11.10 15.24
N VAL A 408 -37.99 -9.96 14.52
CA VAL A 408 -38.34 -8.64 15.03
C VAL A 408 -39.60 -8.11 14.33
N SER A 409 -40.58 -7.60 15.10
CA SER A 409 -41.80 -7.04 14.55
C SER A 409 -41.62 -5.59 14.08
N ASP A 410 -42.45 -5.17 13.11
CA ASP A 410 -42.48 -3.78 12.66
C ASP A 410 -42.95 -2.81 13.75
N ALA A 411 -43.79 -3.29 14.67
CA ALA A 411 -44.23 -2.51 15.85
C ALA A 411 -43.05 -2.18 16.78
N ALA A 412 -42.17 -3.16 17.04
CA ALA A 412 -40.97 -2.94 17.86
C ALA A 412 -39.99 -1.99 17.18
N ILE A 413 -39.83 -2.09 15.84
CA ILE A 413 -39.02 -1.16 15.09
C ILE A 413 -39.58 0.26 15.15
N ALA A 414 -40.92 0.44 15.02
CA ALA A 414 -41.55 1.74 15.12
C ALA A 414 -41.32 2.37 16.50
N LYS A 415 -41.48 1.56 17.58
CA LYS A 415 -41.20 1.97 18.96
C LYS A 415 -39.73 2.42 19.13
N LEU A 416 -38.80 1.65 18.61
CA LEU A 416 -37.36 1.99 18.66
C LEU A 416 -37.07 3.30 17.93
N LYS A 417 -37.60 3.49 16.71
CA LYS A 417 -37.41 4.75 15.93
C LYS A 417 -38.00 5.96 16.63
N ALA A 418 -39.10 5.78 17.38
CA ALA A 418 -39.68 6.84 18.21
C ALA A 418 -38.77 7.19 19.41
N ALA A 419 -38.06 6.21 19.98
CA ALA A 419 -37.12 6.42 21.09
C ALA A 419 -35.80 7.02 20.63
N ILE A 420 -35.35 6.77 19.37
CA ILE A 420 -34.11 7.28 18.79
C ILE A 420 -34.44 7.98 17.47
N PRO A 421 -34.77 9.28 17.49
CA PRO A 421 -35.10 10.03 16.28
C PRO A 421 -33.93 10.05 15.30
N GLY A 422 -34.21 9.75 14.00
CA GLY A 422 -33.19 9.69 12.96
C GLY A 422 -32.48 8.34 12.82
N LEU A 423 -32.85 7.33 13.62
CA LEU A 423 -32.30 5.99 13.51
C LEU A 423 -32.68 5.34 12.16
N GLU A 424 -31.67 4.95 11.37
CA GLU A 424 -31.86 4.06 10.23
C GLU A 424 -31.93 2.61 10.71
N VAL A 425 -33.00 1.90 10.37
CA VAL A 425 -33.15 0.46 10.65
C VAL A 425 -33.29 -0.29 9.34
N VAL A 426 -32.39 -1.25 9.12
CA VAL A 426 -32.39 -2.16 7.98
C VAL A 426 -32.80 -3.56 8.46
N LYS A 427 -33.98 -4.03 7.97
CA LYS A 427 -34.59 -5.33 8.33
C LYS A 427 -34.43 -6.35 7.20
#